data_2ed64dc57c3e3d116b7ab2efdaed1876
#
_entry.id   2ed64dc57c3e3d116b7ab2efdaed1876
#
_cell.length_a   1.000
_cell.length_b   1.000
_cell.length_c   1.000
_cell.angle_alpha   90.00
_cell.angle_beta   90.00
_cell.angle_gamma   90.00
#
_symmetry.space_group_name_H-M   'P 1'
#
loop_
_entity.id
_entity.type
_entity.pdbx_description
1 polymer ?
#
loop_
_entity_poly.entity_id
_entity_poly.type
_entity_poly.pdbx_seq_one_letter_code
_entity_poly.pdbx_strand_id
1 'polypeptide(L)'
;MLGDAKSVVLTFDDGPAPVSALESILQTLEEKRIIAEFYVLGGEVKQYPEAARTIVRQGHHIQNHSWSHPDLAKEPEQDVRRELEQTQNIIKTVTGVTPSKIRPPYGAGGFRGHLDPELVKVARELSLTIVTWDIDTEDWKAPKGLGPEKVRNIEDQFTQQHRKTLFNVLMHVQPATARDLPSFISKLEDWGFDIMEP
;
A
#
# COMPACT_ATOMS: atom_id res chain seq x y z
N MET A 1 -19.64 15.95 -12.96
CA MET A 1 -19.85 14.50 -13.09
C MET A 1 -18.70 13.96 -13.92
N LEU A 2 -17.82 13.15 -13.33
CA LEU A 2 -16.76 12.44 -14.04
C LEU A 2 -17.46 11.35 -14.85
N GLY A 3 -17.53 11.49 -16.17
CA GLY A 3 -18.12 10.49 -17.07
C GLY A 3 -17.23 9.23 -17.09
N ASP A 4 -17.83 8.07 -17.01
CA ASP A 4 -17.35 6.71 -16.81
C ASP A 4 -17.13 6.33 -15.35
N ALA A 5 -17.65 5.17 -14.93
CA ALA A 5 -17.47 4.63 -13.59
C ALA A 5 -15.97 4.49 -13.29
N LYS A 6 -15.49 5.23 -12.30
CA LYS A 6 -14.09 5.20 -11.87
C LYS A 6 -13.99 4.46 -10.55
N SER A 7 -12.94 3.67 -10.40
CA SER A 7 -12.74 2.84 -9.23
C SER A 7 -11.39 3.11 -8.58
N VAL A 8 -11.32 2.89 -7.27
CA VAL A 8 -10.10 2.99 -6.48
C VAL A 8 -9.86 1.70 -5.72
N VAL A 9 -8.60 1.34 -5.56
CA VAL A 9 -8.12 0.33 -4.61
C VAL A 9 -7.37 1.06 -3.50
N LEU A 10 -7.77 0.84 -2.25
CA LEU A 10 -7.09 1.42 -1.09
C LEU A 10 -5.89 0.56 -0.72
N THR A 11 -4.72 1.18 -0.62
CA THR A 11 -3.48 0.49 -0.29
C THR A 11 -2.75 1.19 0.84
N PHE A 12 -2.13 0.39 1.74
CA PHE A 12 -1.44 0.89 2.93
C PHE A 12 -0.04 0.30 3.01
N ASP A 13 0.96 1.16 3.06
CA ASP A 13 2.37 0.80 3.18
C ASP A 13 2.85 0.84 4.65
N ASP A 14 4.05 0.31 4.90
CA ASP A 14 4.79 0.31 6.17
C ASP A 14 4.20 -0.56 7.30
N GLY A 15 3.05 -1.20 7.09
CA GLY A 15 2.46 -2.07 8.10
C GLY A 15 3.35 -3.27 8.51
N PRO A 16 2.95 -4.04 9.54
CA PRO A 16 1.71 -3.93 10.32
C PRO A 16 1.77 -2.98 11.53
N ALA A 17 2.86 -2.28 11.75
CA ALA A 17 2.99 -1.33 12.87
C ALA A 17 2.80 0.14 12.42
N PRO A 18 2.37 1.05 13.34
CA PRO A 18 1.96 0.78 14.72
C PRO A 18 0.65 0.01 14.81
N VAL A 19 0.60 -1.01 15.67
CA VAL A 19 -0.56 -1.92 15.78
C VAL A 19 -1.87 -1.20 16.07
N SER A 20 -1.87 -0.19 16.94
CA SER A 20 -3.08 0.58 17.24
C SER A 20 -3.64 1.37 16.04
N ALA A 21 -2.76 1.86 15.17
CA ALA A 21 -3.18 2.51 13.94
C ALA A 21 -3.75 1.48 12.94
N LEU A 22 -3.10 0.33 12.80
CA LEU A 22 -3.61 -0.76 11.98
C LEU A 22 -5.01 -1.21 12.45
N GLU A 23 -5.20 -1.46 13.75
CA GLU A 23 -6.49 -1.86 14.32
C GLU A 23 -7.60 -0.85 13.99
N SER A 24 -7.31 0.46 14.11
CA SER A 24 -8.26 1.52 13.78
C SER A 24 -8.57 1.58 12.26
N ILE A 25 -7.56 1.36 11.41
CA ILE A 25 -7.74 1.25 9.95
C ILE A 25 -8.62 0.05 9.63
N LEU A 26 -8.30 -1.13 10.17
CA LEU A 26 -9.04 -2.37 9.94
C LEU A 26 -10.49 -2.26 10.40
N GLN A 27 -10.74 -1.64 11.55
CA GLN A 27 -12.10 -1.38 12.03
C GLN A 27 -12.89 -0.50 11.03
N THR A 28 -12.29 0.58 10.53
CA THR A 28 -12.93 1.45 9.52
C THR A 28 -13.25 0.67 8.24
N LEU A 29 -12.32 -0.17 7.77
CA LEU A 29 -12.51 -0.98 6.56
C LEU A 29 -13.62 -2.01 6.75
N GLU A 30 -13.70 -2.66 7.92
CA GLU A 30 -14.77 -3.61 8.27
C GLU A 30 -16.14 -2.92 8.28
N GLU A 31 -16.27 -1.77 8.96
CA GLU A 31 -17.50 -0.98 9.03
C GLU A 31 -18.00 -0.56 7.64
N LYS A 32 -17.08 -0.26 6.73
CA LYS A 32 -17.36 0.13 5.35
C LYS A 32 -17.45 -1.06 4.38
N ARG A 33 -17.14 -2.28 4.82
CA ARG A 33 -17.08 -3.51 4.00
C ARG A 33 -16.11 -3.39 2.83
N ILE A 34 -14.96 -2.79 3.07
CA ILE A 34 -13.91 -2.59 2.08
C ILE A 34 -12.79 -3.58 2.32
N ILE A 35 -12.35 -4.27 1.26
CA ILE A 35 -11.12 -5.05 1.25
C ILE A 35 -10.01 -4.18 0.69
N ALA A 36 -8.89 -4.10 1.39
CA ALA A 36 -7.73 -3.31 1.04
C ALA A 36 -6.47 -4.16 0.87
N GLU A 37 -5.41 -3.58 0.34
CA GLU A 37 -4.12 -4.23 0.17
C GLU A 37 -3.07 -3.57 1.05
N PHE A 38 -2.33 -4.38 1.81
CA PHE A 38 -1.30 -3.94 2.75
C PHE A 38 0.07 -4.40 2.28
N TYR A 39 0.97 -3.47 2.00
CA TYR A 39 2.37 -3.72 1.70
C TYR A 39 3.17 -3.59 3.00
N VAL A 40 3.62 -4.73 3.55
CA VAL A 40 4.16 -4.80 4.90
C VAL A 40 5.68 -4.99 4.90
N LEU A 41 6.34 -4.40 5.91
CA LEU A 41 7.76 -4.59 6.16
C LEU A 41 8.00 -5.94 6.85
N GLY A 42 8.92 -6.73 6.33
CA GLY A 42 9.24 -8.05 6.89
C GLY A 42 9.74 -7.97 8.34
N GLY A 43 10.53 -6.96 8.68
CA GLY A 43 10.97 -6.70 10.04
C GLY A 43 9.81 -6.46 11.01
N GLU A 44 8.80 -5.70 10.58
CA GLU A 44 7.60 -5.43 11.36
C GLU A 44 6.69 -6.67 11.48
N VAL A 45 6.58 -7.48 10.43
CA VAL A 45 5.85 -8.76 10.50
C VAL A 45 6.50 -9.71 11.50
N LYS A 46 7.84 -9.76 11.55
CA LYS A 46 8.56 -10.56 12.54
C LYS A 46 8.30 -10.09 13.97
N GLN A 47 8.22 -8.78 14.18
CA GLN A 47 8.01 -8.18 15.51
C GLN A 47 6.54 -8.26 15.95
N TYR A 48 5.60 -8.13 15.02
CA TYR A 48 4.15 -8.07 15.30
C TYR A 48 3.37 -9.12 14.48
N PRO A 49 3.65 -10.43 14.67
CA PRO A 49 3.07 -11.49 13.84
C PRO A 49 1.54 -11.58 13.93
N GLU A 50 0.94 -11.28 15.09
CA GLU A 50 -0.52 -11.30 15.25
C GLU A 50 -1.20 -10.18 14.47
N ALA A 51 -0.57 -9.01 14.37
CA ALA A 51 -1.07 -7.90 13.56
C ALA A 51 -1.12 -8.29 12.06
N ALA A 52 -0.06 -8.93 11.55
CA ALA A 52 -0.04 -9.44 10.18
C ALA A 52 -1.10 -10.53 9.95
N ARG A 53 -1.31 -11.46 10.92
CA ARG A 53 -2.40 -12.45 10.84
C ARG A 53 -3.78 -11.81 10.84
N THR A 54 -3.96 -10.70 11.55
CA THR A 54 -5.24 -9.99 11.61
C THR A 54 -5.62 -9.40 10.26
N ILE A 55 -4.66 -8.83 9.52
CA ILE A 55 -4.89 -8.36 8.15
C ILE A 55 -5.52 -9.46 7.30
N VAL A 56 -4.91 -10.65 7.29
CA VAL A 56 -5.37 -11.79 6.47
C VAL A 56 -6.69 -12.37 6.99
N ARG A 57 -6.88 -12.49 8.31
CA ARG A 57 -8.13 -13.01 8.89
C ARG A 57 -9.34 -12.16 8.57
N GLN A 58 -9.17 -10.86 8.38
CA GLN A 58 -10.25 -9.95 7.99
C GLN A 58 -10.44 -9.87 6.47
N GLY A 59 -9.73 -10.73 5.69
CA GLY A 59 -9.90 -10.84 4.25
C GLY A 59 -9.08 -9.86 3.43
N HIS A 60 -8.24 -9.04 4.05
CA HIS A 60 -7.38 -8.10 3.32
C HIS A 60 -6.18 -8.81 2.68
N HIS A 61 -5.66 -8.21 1.60
CA HIS A 61 -4.47 -8.70 0.92
C HIS A 61 -3.20 -8.22 1.63
N ILE A 62 -2.22 -9.12 1.77
CA ILE A 62 -0.92 -8.80 2.35
C ILE A 62 0.19 -9.05 1.32
N GLN A 63 1.06 -8.06 1.11
CA GLN A 63 2.08 -8.02 0.08
C GLN A 63 3.42 -7.57 0.62
N ASN A 64 4.45 -7.68 -0.20
CA ASN A 64 5.84 -7.39 0.17
C ASN A 64 6.16 -5.89 0.06
N HIS A 65 6.80 -5.31 1.10
CA HIS A 65 7.33 -3.93 1.08
C HIS A 65 8.81 -3.86 1.48
N SER A 66 9.59 -4.90 1.16
CA SER A 66 10.96 -5.13 1.64
C SER A 66 11.03 -5.48 3.13
N TRP A 67 12.24 -5.78 3.63
CA TRP A 67 12.46 -6.14 5.02
C TRP A 67 12.63 -4.93 5.93
N SER A 68 13.49 -3.97 5.51
CA SER A 68 13.93 -2.85 6.33
C SER A 68 13.70 -1.47 5.71
N HIS A 69 12.96 -1.42 4.60
CA HIS A 69 12.62 -0.19 3.89
C HIS A 69 13.80 0.56 3.24
N PRO A 70 14.79 -0.10 2.61
CA PRO A 70 15.85 0.60 1.89
C PRO A 70 15.36 1.15 0.54
N ASP A 71 16.11 2.08 -0.04
CA ASP A 71 15.98 2.46 -1.45
C ASP A 71 16.55 1.33 -2.32
N LEU A 72 15.70 0.40 -2.74
CA LEU A 72 16.11 -0.81 -3.47
C LEU A 72 16.82 -0.51 -4.79
N ALA A 73 16.59 0.63 -5.41
CA ALA A 73 17.29 1.04 -6.64
C ALA A 73 18.74 1.48 -6.40
N LYS A 74 19.16 1.60 -5.14
CA LYS A 74 20.54 1.89 -4.75
C LYS A 74 21.26 0.69 -4.16
N GLU A 75 20.55 -0.42 -3.98
CA GLU A 75 21.09 -1.63 -3.38
C GLU A 75 21.60 -2.58 -4.47
N PRO A 76 22.72 -3.29 -4.23
CA PRO A 76 23.17 -4.34 -5.13
C PRO A 76 22.16 -5.50 -5.16
N GLU A 77 22.12 -6.25 -6.26
CA GLU A 77 21.17 -7.35 -6.49
C GLU A 77 21.08 -8.32 -5.29
N GLN A 78 22.21 -8.66 -4.67
CA GLN A 78 22.24 -9.58 -3.53
C GLN A 78 21.44 -9.02 -2.34
N ASP A 79 21.50 -7.72 -2.10
CA ASP A 79 20.79 -7.08 -1.00
C ASP A 79 19.31 -6.90 -1.34
N VAL A 80 18.99 -6.53 -2.58
CA VAL A 80 17.59 -6.55 -3.08
C VAL A 80 16.97 -7.92 -2.87
N ARG A 81 17.68 -8.99 -3.28
CA ARG A 81 17.21 -10.37 -3.10
C ARG A 81 16.95 -10.69 -1.64
N ARG A 82 17.89 -10.39 -0.77
CA ARG A 82 17.77 -10.66 0.67
C ARG A 82 16.55 -9.94 1.26
N GLU A 83 16.36 -8.68 0.95
CA GLU A 83 15.22 -7.86 1.40
C GLU A 83 13.89 -8.47 0.98
N LEU A 84 13.75 -8.90 -0.27
CA LEU A 84 12.50 -9.45 -0.79
C LEU A 84 12.25 -10.88 -0.32
N GLU A 85 13.25 -11.77 -0.36
CA GLU A 85 13.10 -13.17 0.06
C GLU A 85 12.79 -13.33 1.54
N GLN A 86 13.49 -12.58 2.40
CA GLN A 86 13.24 -12.64 3.84
C GLN A 86 11.80 -12.18 4.16
N THR A 87 11.33 -11.13 3.50
CA THR A 87 9.97 -10.62 3.67
C THR A 87 8.93 -11.62 3.15
N GLN A 88 9.14 -12.18 1.97
CA GLN A 88 8.31 -13.22 1.40
C GLN A 88 8.15 -14.40 2.37
N ASN A 89 9.28 -14.87 2.90
CA ASN A 89 9.33 -16.02 3.80
C ASN A 89 8.65 -15.76 5.15
N ILE A 90 8.87 -14.60 5.75
CA ILE A 90 8.24 -14.28 7.04
C ILE A 90 6.73 -14.10 6.89
N ILE A 91 6.25 -13.41 5.85
CA ILE A 91 4.81 -13.29 5.59
C ILE A 91 4.19 -14.66 5.42
N LYS A 92 4.77 -15.53 4.58
CA LYS A 92 4.27 -16.90 4.38
C LYS A 92 4.26 -17.72 5.67
N THR A 93 5.33 -17.63 6.46
CA THR A 93 5.45 -18.37 7.73
C THR A 93 4.41 -17.94 8.74
N VAL A 94 4.16 -16.63 8.83
CA VAL A 94 3.27 -16.06 9.83
C VAL A 94 1.81 -16.19 9.42
N THR A 95 1.49 -15.94 8.15
CA THR A 95 0.09 -15.81 7.69
C THR A 95 -0.40 -16.97 6.83
N GLY A 96 0.50 -17.82 6.32
CA GLY A 96 0.18 -18.85 5.32
C GLY A 96 0.06 -18.30 3.88
N VAL A 97 0.03 -16.98 3.69
CA VAL A 97 -0.10 -16.34 2.38
C VAL A 97 1.29 -16.13 1.75
N THR A 98 1.44 -16.48 0.48
CA THR A 98 2.62 -16.13 -0.30
C THR A 98 2.33 -14.83 -1.06
N PRO A 99 3.02 -13.72 -0.77
CA PRO A 99 2.85 -12.47 -1.52
C PRO A 99 3.10 -12.67 -3.02
N SER A 100 2.31 -12.00 -3.84
CA SER A 100 2.46 -12.00 -5.31
C SER A 100 2.89 -10.65 -5.87
N LYS A 101 2.93 -9.63 -5.01
CA LYS A 101 3.30 -8.27 -5.40
C LYS A 101 4.39 -7.71 -4.49
N ILE A 102 5.20 -6.83 -5.04
CA ILE A 102 6.17 -5.97 -4.34
C ILE A 102 5.88 -4.52 -4.65
N ARG A 103 5.77 -3.69 -3.63
CA ARG A 103 5.87 -2.24 -3.79
C ARG A 103 7.23 -1.82 -3.26
N PRO A 104 8.14 -1.32 -4.12
CA PRO A 104 9.44 -0.90 -3.63
C PRO A 104 9.29 0.35 -2.76
N PRO A 105 10.03 0.44 -1.64
CA PRO A 105 10.10 1.64 -0.83
C PRO A 105 10.37 2.89 -1.67
N TYR A 106 9.70 3.99 -1.35
CA TYR A 106 9.77 5.25 -2.12
C TYR A 106 9.29 5.14 -3.57
N GLY A 107 8.78 4.00 -4.02
CA GLY A 107 8.54 3.69 -5.42
C GLY A 107 9.82 3.57 -6.26
N ALA A 108 10.99 3.57 -5.60
CA ALA A 108 12.29 3.61 -6.25
C ALA A 108 12.51 2.38 -7.15
N GLY A 109 12.81 2.62 -8.43
CA GLY A 109 13.01 1.57 -9.42
C GLY A 109 11.75 0.80 -9.83
N GLY A 110 10.55 1.24 -9.40
CA GLY A 110 9.29 0.55 -9.70
C GLY A 110 8.36 1.28 -10.68
N PHE A 111 8.57 2.57 -10.93
CA PHE A 111 7.72 3.32 -11.85
C PHE A 111 8.02 3.01 -13.31
N ARG A 112 6.97 2.94 -14.11
CA ARG A 112 7.09 2.73 -15.57
C ARG A 112 7.98 3.81 -16.20
N GLY A 113 9.01 3.37 -16.94
CA GLY A 113 10.01 4.25 -17.54
C GLY A 113 11.23 4.53 -16.65
N HIS A 114 11.21 4.11 -15.40
CA HIS A 114 12.30 4.24 -14.43
C HIS A 114 12.51 2.93 -13.65
N LEU A 115 12.38 1.79 -14.34
CA LEU A 115 12.54 0.47 -13.72
C LEU A 115 14.02 0.20 -13.45
N ASP A 116 14.31 -0.24 -12.24
CA ASP A 116 15.64 -0.72 -11.86
C ASP A 116 15.86 -2.16 -12.33
N PRO A 117 16.96 -2.46 -13.05
CA PRO A 117 17.19 -3.79 -13.62
C PRO A 117 17.35 -4.90 -12.58
N GLU A 118 18.04 -4.63 -11.47
CA GLU A 118 18.25 -5.58 -10.39
C GLU A 118 16.94 -5.91 -9.69
N LEU A 119 16.14 -4.89 -9.36
CA LEU A 119 14.82 -5.07 -8.78
C LEU A 119 13.89 -5.87 -9.71
N VAL A 120 13.86 -5.55 -11.00
CA VAL A 120 13.03 -6.26 -11.99
C VAL A 120 13.46 -7.73 -12.10
N LYS A 121 14.76 -7.99 -12.14
CA LYS A 121 15.30 -9.35 -12.21
C LYS A 121 14.90 -10.16 -10.99
N VAL A 122 15.16 -9.65 -9.79
CA VAL A 122 14.88 -10.35 -8.53
C VAL A 122 13.37 -10.53 -8.34
N ALA A 123 12.55 -9.51 -8.59
CA ALA A 123 11.09 -9.61 -8.48
C ALA A 123 10.55 -10.73 -9.40
N ARG A 124 11.02 -10.80 -10.65
CA ARG A 124 10.61 -11.84 -11.59
C ARG A 124 11.01 -13.24 -11.11
N GLU A 125 12.22 -13.43 -10.59
CA GLU A 125 12.69 -14.71 -10.08
C GLU A 125 11.91 -15.18 -8.85
N LEU A 126 11.43 -14.23 -8.04
CA LEU A 126 10.57 -14.48 -6.88
C LEU A 126 9.06 -14.52 -7.21
N SER A 127 8.69 -14.43 -8.49
CA SER A 127 7.29 -14.37 -8.94
C SER A 127 6.50 -13.22 -8.33
N LEU A 128 7.17 -12.08 -8.13
CA LEU A 128 6.57 -10.84 -7.63
C LEU A 128 6.30 -9.86 -8.77
N THR A 129 5.09 -9.32 -8.81
CA THR A 129 4.74 -8.19 -9.68
C THR A 129 5.12 -6.88 -8.98
N ILE A 130 5.89 -6.03 -9.64
CA ILE A 130 6.21 -4.69 -9.12
C ILE A 130 4.97 -3.81 -9.29
N VAL A 131 4.51 -3.22 -8.19
CA VAL A 131 3.33 -2.33 -8.16
C VAL A 131 3.71 -1.01 -7.49
N THR A 132 3.34 0.09 -8.10
CA THR A 132 3.43 1.43 -7.55
C THR A 132 2.02 1.99 -7.30
N TRP A 133 1.87 3.30 -7.24
CA TRP A 133 0.59 3.97 -7.03
C TRP A 133 0.28 4.96 -8.13
N ASP A 134 -0.96 5.38 -8.18
CA ASP A 134 -1.45 6.40 -9.10
C ASP A 134 -1.72 7.71 -8.39
N ILE A 135 -2.19 7.60 -7.15
CA ILE A 135 -2.54 8.71 -6.27
C ILE A 135 -1.69 8.60 -5.01
N ASP A 136 -0.86 9.61 -4.76
CA ASP A 136 -0.12 9.76 -3.51
C ASP A 136 -0.91 10.71 -2.59
N THR A 137 -1.40 10.17 -1.48
CA THR A 137 -2.13 10.99 -0.50
C THR A 137 -1.23 11.92 0.30
N GLU A 138 0.08 11.68 0.27
CA GLU A 138 1.07 12.41 1.07
C GLU A 138 0.73 12.43 2.58
N ASP A 139 -0.02 11.46 3.06
CA ASP A 139 -0.47 11.36 4.45
C ASP A 139 0.67 11.33 5.46
N TRP A 140 1.86 10.92 5.03
CA TRP A 140 3.10 10.88 5.80
C TRP A 140 3.80 12.24 5.97
N LYS A 141 3.54 13.21 5.06
CA LYS A 141 4.12 14.55 5.13
C LYS A 141 3.44 15.40 6.19
N ALA A 142 4.18 16.34 6.76
CA ALA A 142 3.62 17.30 7.72
C ALA A 142 2.67 18.33 7.06
N PRO A 143 1.54 18.68 7.67
CA PRO A 143 0.92 18.02 8.80
C PRO A 143 0.45 16.61 8.42
N LYS A 144 0.73 15.60 9.27
CA LYS A 144 0.39 14.21 8.97
C LYS A 144 -1.13 13.99 8.91
N GLY A 145 -1.55 13.07 8.02
CA GLY A 145 -2.95 12.69 7.82
C GLY A 145 -3.52 13.21 6.50
N LEU A 146 -4.84 13.11 6.35
CA LEU A 146 -5.60 13.42 5.13
C LEU A 146 -6.43 14.72 5.31
N GLY A 147 -5.78 15.78 5.80
CA GLY A 147 -6.42 17.08 6.01
C GLY A 147 -6.91 17.75 4.71
N PRO A 148 -7.71 18.83 4.81
CA PRO A 148 -8.38 19.46 3.66
C PRO A 148 -7.44 19.92 2.53
N GLU A 149 -6.21 20.29 2.86
CA GLU A 149 -5.21 20.69 1.87
C GLU A 149 -4.77 19.51 1.00
N LYS A 150 -4.50 18.36 1.65
CA LYS A 150 -4.12 17.12 0.95
C LYS A 150 -5.27 16.56 0.13
N VAL A 151 -6.50 16.63 0.64
CA VAL A 151 -7.70 16.23 -0.08
C VAL A 151 -7.84 16.99 -1.41
N ARG A 152 -7.55 18.30 -1.44
CA ARG A 152 -7.55 19.07 -2.71
C ARG A 152 -6.46 18.58 -3.67
N ASN A 153 -5.24 18.35 -3.18
CA ASN A 153 -4.17 17.81 -4.02
C ASN A 153 -4.51 16.42 -4.59
N ILE A 154 -5.16 15.57 -3.79
CA ILE A 154 -5.64 14.25 -4.24
C ILE A 154 -6.69 14.40 -5.35
N GLU A 155 -7.64 15.31 -5.22
CA GLU A 155 -8.65 15.60 -6.24
C GLU A 155 -8.00 16.05 -7.57
N ASP A 156 -6.98 16.91 -7.47
CA ASP A 156 -6.21 17.37 -8.63
C ASP A 156 -5.48 16.21 -9.33
N GLN A 157 -4.88 15.27 -8.58
CA GLN A 157 -4.21 14.09 -9.14
C GLN A 157 -5.20 13.20 -9.91
N PHE A 158 -6.42 12.97 -9.40
CA PHE A 158 -7.46 12.25 -10.11
C PHE A 158 -7.88 12.96 -11.40
N THR A 159 -8.01 14.28 -11.34
CA THR A 159 -8.41 15.10 -12.49
C THR A 159 -7.37 15.08 -13.60
N GLN A 160 -6.08 15.14 -13.25
CA GLN A 160 -4.97 15.08 -14.21
C GLN A 160 -4.91 13.73 -14.94
N GLN A 161 -5.38 12.66 -14.34
CA GLN A 161 -5.41 11.31 -14.89
C GLN A 161 -6.80 10.91 -15.45
N HIS A 162 -7.50 11.86 -16.08
CA HIS A 162 -8.91 11.74 -16.50
C HIS A 162 -9.23 10.53 -17.40
N ARG A 163 -8.24 9.95 -18.09
CA ARG A 163 -8.41 8.76 -18.95
C ARG A 163 -8.31 7.44 -18.20
N LYS A 164 -7.86 7.46 -16.95
CA LYS A 164 -7.70 6.27 -16.13
C LYS A 164 -9.01 5.97 -15.39
N THR A 165 -9.37 4.69 -15.29
CA THR A 165 -10.61 4.24 -14.67
C THR A 165 -10.41 3.47 -13.38
N LEU A 166 -9.20 2.94 -13.13
CA LEU A 166 -8.83 2.24 -11.90
C LEU A 166 -7.55 2.84 -11.32
N PHE A 167 -7.56 3.20 -10.05
CA PHE A 167 -6.45 3.87 -9.37
C PHE A 167 -6.01 3.13 -8.12
N ASN A 168 -4.71 2.94 -7.95
CA ASN A 168 -4.12 2.58 -6.67
C ASN A 168 -3.86 3.83 -5.84
N VAL A 169 -4.48 3.92 -4.66
CA VAL A 169 -4.34 5.03 -3.73
C VAL A 169 -3.35 4.65 -2.64
N LEU A 170 -2.23 5.36 -2.56
CA LEU A 170 -1.20 5.16 -1.53
C LEU A 170 -1.56 5.88 -0.24
N MET A 171 -1.56 5.13 0.83
CA MET A 171 -1.61 5.57 2.23
C MET A 171 -0.60 4.77 3.06
N HIS A 172 -0.44 5.12 4.34
CA HIS A 172 0.46 4.44 5.25
C HIS A 172 -0.26 4.02 6.54
N VAL A 173 0.21 2.92 7.14
CA VAL A 173 -0.26 2.49 8.47
C VAL A 173 0.30 3.44 9.52
N GLN A 174 -0.47 4.49 9.87
CA GLN A 174 -0.09 5.49 10.86
C GLN A 174 -1.30 6.12 11.56
N PRO A 175 -1.15 6.68 12.78
CA PRO A 175 -2.26 7.19 13.57
C PRO A 175 -3.06 8.30 12.88
N ALA A 176 -2.40 9.18 12.14
CA ALA A 176 -3.06 10.29 11.46
C ALA A 176 -3.93 9.79 10.28
N THR A 177 -3.46 8.81 9.50
CA THR A 177 -4.25 8.16 8.46
C THR A 177 -5.44 7.41 9.06
N ALA A 178 -5.23 6.64 10.14
CA ALA A 178 -6.31 5.94 10.83
C ALA A 178 -7.42 6.88 11.30
N ARG A 179 -7.07 8.05 11.85
CA ARG A 179 -8.02 9.09 12.27
C ARG A 179 -8.85 9.63 11.11
N ASP A 180 -8.21 9.90 9.98
CA ASP A 180 -8.83 10.63 8.88
C ASP A 180 -9.49 9.71 7.84
N LEU A 181 -9.20 8.41 7.87
CA LEU A 181 -9.66 7.42 6.87
C LEU A 181 -11.19 7.39 6.69
N PRO A 182 -12.02 7.42 7.76
CA PRO A 182 -13.48 7.41 7.58
C PRO A 182 -13.98 8.59 6.72
N SER A 183 -13.45 9.79 6.96
CA SER A 183 -13.81 10.99 6.21
C SER A 183 -13.29 10.93 4.78
N PHE A 184 -12.11 10.38 4.57
CA PHE A 184 -11.52 10.24 3.24
C PHE A 184 -12.29 9.25 2.37
N ILE A 185 -12.71 8.10 2.94
CA ILE A 185 -13.57 7.15 2.23
C ILE A 185 -14.87 7.81 1.79
N SER A 186 -15.55 8.53 2.71
CA SER A 186 -16.78 9.26 2.35
C SER A 186 -16.54 10.28 1.25
N LYS A 187 -15.36 10.92 1.22
CA LYS A 187 -14.99 11.86 0.17
C LYS A 187 -14.78 11.19 -1.19
N LEU A 188 -14.18 10.00 -1.23
CA LEU A 188 -14.07 9.22 -2.47
C LEU A 188 -15.46 8.83 -3.01
N GLU A 189 -16.37 8.40 -2.12
CA GLU A 189 -17.76 8.10 -2.44
C GLU A 189 -18.49 9.36 -3.00
N ASP A 190 -18.33 10.53 -2.36
CA ASP A 190 -18.89 11.80 -2.82
C ASP A 190 -18.38 12.23 -4.22
N TRP A 191 -17.12 11.90 -4.53
CA TRP A 191 -16.53 12.13 -5.85
C TRP A 191 -17.01 11.12 -6.91
N GLY A 192 -17.77 10.09 -6.50
CA GLY A 192 -18.35 9.09 -7.38
C GLY A 192 -17.39 7.95 -7.73
N PHE A 193 -16.40 7.67 -6.87
CA PHE A 193 -15.54 6.49 -7.02
C PHE A 193 -16.18 5.26 -6.38
N ASP A 194 -16.12 4.13 -7.09
CA ASP A 194 -16.35 2.80 -6.52
C ASP A 194 -15.06 2.31 -5.85
N ILE A 195 -15.14 1.85 -4.60
CA ILE A 195 -13.99 1.25 -3.91
C ILE A 195 -14.02 -0.25 -4.16
N MET A 196 -13.00 -0.75 -4.86
CA MET A 196 -12.92 -2.14 -5.30
C MET A 196 -11.90 -2.95 -4.50
N GLU A 197 -12.08 -4.25 -4.50
CA GLU A 197 -11.08 -5.20 -4.01
C GLU A 197 -9.82 -5.17 -4.90
N PRO A 198 -8.59 -5.36 -4.32
CA PRO A 198 -7.30 -5.37 -5.00
C PRO A 198 -7.12 -6.47 -6.05
#